data_629775cbf2b53513d2154b964254fd9c
#
_entry.id   629775cbf2b53513d2154b964254fd9c
#
_cell.length_a   1.000
_cell.length_b   1.000
_cell.length_c   1.000
_cell.angle_alpha   90.00
_cell.angle_beta   90.00
_cell.angle_gamma   90.00
#
_symmetry.space_group_name_H-M   'P 1'
#
loop_
_entity.id
_entity.type
_entity.pdbx_description
1 polymer ?
#
loop_
_entity_poly.entity_id
_entity_poly.type
_entity_poly.pdbx_seq_one_letter_code
_entity_poly.pdbx_strand_id
1 'polypeptide(L)'
;DDIEKEKFTINSSKGWLGITDKYWLTAIVPEKEKDFKAEFVSKNKKYRANYIIKEASILNPSGTITNKIDAFVAAKEVTVIDNYAEKLNIEKFDLAIDWGWFYFFTKPLFFIIDYFFKLTGNFGWAIVIITALVRLIFFPLANYSFKSMAKMKILQPEMLRLKELHK
;
A
#
# COMPACT_ATOMS: atom_id res chain seq x y z
N ASP A 1 5.93 9.20 -10.27
CA ASP A 1 7.04 10.12 -10.61
C ASP A 1 7.86 9.63 -11.82
N ASP A 2 8.05 8.31 -11.99
CA ASP A 2 8.86 7.77 -13.09
C ASP A 2 8.17 7.82 -14.46
N ILE A 3 6.85 7.98 -14.49
CA ILE A 3 6.04 7.99 -15.73
C ILE A 3 6.00 9.38 -16.38
N GLU A 4 6.41 10.43 -15.69
CA GLU A 4 6.36 11.79 -16.25
C GLU A 4 7.35 12.05 -17.39
N LYS A 5 8.33 11.19 -17.58
CA LYS A 5 9.43 11.42 -18.55
C LYS A 5 9.54 10.40 -19.66
N GLU A 6 9.01 9.18 -19.52
CA GLU A 6 9.19 8.13 -20.53
C GLU A 6 8.06 7.09 -20.52
N LYS A 7 7.94 6.40 -21.66
CA LYS A 7 7.12 5.21 -21.83
C LYS A 7 7.67 4.07 -20.99
N PHE A 8 6.89 3.60 -20.01
CA PHE A 8 7.26 2.48 -19.17
C PHE A 8 6.56 1.20 -19.65
N THR A 9 7.33 0.11 -19.74
CA THR A 9 6.83 -1.16 -20.29
C THR A 9 7.23 -2.32 -19.40
N ILE A 10 6.26 -3.19 -19.07
CA ILE A 10 6.48 -4.42 -18.29
C ILE A 10 5.91 -5.60 -19.05
N ASN A 11 6.63 -6.72 -19.03
CA ASN A 11 6.12 -8.00 -19.51
C ASN A 11 5.67 -8.84 -18.29
N SER A 12 4.47 -9.41 -18.37
CA SER A 12 3.93 -10.27 -17.32
C SER A 12 2.96 -11.30 -17.91
N SER A 13 2.77 -12.38 -17.17
CA SER A 13 1.71 -13.39 -17.44
C SER A 13 0.58 -13.34 -16.41
N LYS A 14 0.76 -12.51 -15.36
CA LYS A 14 -0.19 -12.38 -14.26
C LYS A 14 -0.23 -10.96 -13.74
N GLY A 15 -1.29 -10.62 -13.03
CA GLY A 15 -1.45 -9.37 -12.35
C GLY A 15 -2.49 -8.45 -12.99
N TRP A 16 -2.39 -7.19 -12.68
CA TRP A 16 -3.31 -6.15 -13.12
C TRP A 16 -2.53 -4.90 -13.52
N LEU A 17 -3.18 -4.04 -14.28
CA LEU A 17 -2.65 -2.73 -14.65
C LEU A 17 -3.76 -1.70 -14.50
N GLY A 18 -3.41 -0.49 -14.10
CA GLY A 18 -4.41 0.53 -13.88
C GLY A 18 -3.83 1.92 -13.67
N ILE A 19 -4.74 2.85 -13.52
CA ILE A 19 -4.48 4.23 -13.18
C ILE A 19 -5.18 4.51 -11.86
N THR A 20 -4.45 5.08 -10.93
CA THR A 20 -4.98 5.42 -9.62
C THR A 20 -4.77 6.90 -9.31
N ASP A 21 -5.77 7.48 -8.69
CA ASP A 21 -5.72 8.80 -8.06
C ASP A 21 -5.85 8.63 -6.54
N LYS A 22 -5.95 9.72 -5.82
CA LYS A 22 -6.05 9.71 -4.35
C LYS A 22 -7.20 8.83 -3.83
N TYR A 23 -8.35 8.88 -4.48
CA TYR A 23 -9.57 8.20 -4.04
C TYR A 23 -10.13 7.18 -5.01
N TRP A 24 -9.69 7.19 -6.26
CA TRP A 24 -10.27 6.38 -7.33
C TRP A 24 -9.23 5.43 -7.92
N LEU A 25 -9.70 4.27 -8.30
CA LEU A 25 -8.92 3.26 -9.01
C LEU A 25 -9.68 2.83 -10.27
N THR A 26 -8.98 2.85 -11.40
CA THR A 26 -9.39 2.19 -12.62
C THR A 26 -8.36 1.13 -12.95
N ALA A 27 -8.75 -0.13 -12.93
CA ALA A 27 -7.85 -1.25 -13.20
C ALA A 27 -8.43 -2.20 -14.23
N ILE A 28 -7.55 -2.81 -15.00
CA ILE A 28 -7.84 -3.88 -15.96
C ILE A 28 -7.07 -5.10 -15.49
N VAL A 29 -7.77 -6.23 -15.42
CA VAL A 29 -7.21 -7.53 -15.11
C VAL A 29 -7.29 -8.37 -16.38
N PRO A 30 -6.17 -8.57 -17.08
CA PRO A 30 -6.11 -9.44 -18.26
C PRO A 30 -6.48 -10.88 -17.92
N GLU A 31 -6.87 -11.63 -18.92
CA GLU A 31 -7.13 -13.07 -18.78
C GLU A 31 -5.90 -13.79 -18.24
N LYS A 32 -6.11 -14.67 -17.26
CA LYS A 32 -5.03 -15.43 -16.64
C LYS A 32 -4.37 -16.35 -17.67
N GLU A 33 -3.07 -16.61 -17.45
CA GLU A 33 -2.26 -17.53 -18.26
C GLU A 33 -1.92 -17.05 -19.68
N LYS A 34 -2.28 -15.81 -20.03
CA LYS A 34 -1.82 -15.19 -21.27
C LYS A 34 -0.71 -14.18 -21.01
N ASP A 35 0.41 -14.36 -21.68
CA ASP A 35 1.50 -13.40 -21.63
C ASP A 35 1.07 -12.06 -22.26
N PHE A 36 1.23 -11.02 -21.51
CA PHE A 36 0.92 -9.66 -21.97
C PHE A 36 2.07 -8.68 -21.71
N LYS A 37 2.07 -7.64 -22.47
CA LYS A 37 2.94 -6.48 -22.32
C LYS A 37 2.08 -5.33 -21.82
N ALA A 38 2.34 -4.84 -20.61
CA ALA A 38 1.75 -3.63 -20.09
C ALA A 38 2.60 -2.42 -20.49
N GLU A 39 1.94 -1.38 -20.95
CA GLU A 39 2.57 -0.15 -21.42
C GLU A 39 1.89 1.05 -20.78
N PHE A 40 2.69 1.87 -20.11
CA PHE A 40 2.23 3.11 -19.50
C PHE A 40 2.86 4.28 -20.23
N VAL A 41 2.04 5.24 -20.63
CA VAL A 41 2.48 6.42 -21.38
C VAL A 41 1.89 7.68 -20.73
N SER A 42 2.74 8.66 -20.48
CA SER A 42 2.33 10.00 -20.07
C SER A 42 2.65 11.00 -21.19
N LYS A 43 1.65 11.78 -21.60
CA LYS A 43 1.83 12.86 -22.56
C LYS A 43 0.89 14.01 -22.21
N ASN A 44 1.45 15.21 -22.05
CA ASN A 44 0.67 16.42 -21.75
C ASN A 44 -0.27 16.25 -20.54
N LYS A 45 0.23 15.69 -19.43
CA LYS A 45 -0.55 15.38 -18.20
C LYS A 45 -1.73 14.42 -18.41
N LYS A 46 -1.74 13.70 -19.52
CA LYS A 46 -2.67 12.60 -19.77
C LYS A 46 -1.95 11.28 -19.62
N TYR A 47 -2.54 10.38 -18.84
CA TYR A 47 -1.98 9.07 -18.55
C TYR A 47 -2.76 8.01 -19.30
N ARG A 48 -2.05 7.04 -19.88
CA ARG A 48 -2.64 5.90 -20.57
C ARG A 48 -1.97 4.62 -20.10
N ALA A 49 -2.77 3.64 -19.73
CA ALA A 49 -2.34 2.29 -19.46
C ALA A 49 -2.91 1.37 -20.55
N ASN A 50 -2.05 0.67 -21.26
CA ASN A 50 -2.42 -0.27 -22.33
C ASN A 50 -1.89 -1.65 -21.97
N TYR A 51 -2.57 -2.68 -22.44
CA TYR A 51 -1.99 -4.02 -22.49
C TYR A 51 -2.09 -4.60 -23.88
N ILE A 52 -1.11 -5.42 -24.24
CA ILE A 52 -1.00 -6.09 -25.53
C ILE A 52 -0.73 -7.57 -25.25
N ILE A 53 -1.59 -8.45 -25.73
CA ILE A 53 -1.38 -9.90 -25.66
C ILE A 53 -0.25 -10.24 -26.62
N LYS A 54 0.75 -11.00 -26.16
CA LYS A 54 1.92 -11.34 -26.96
C LYS A 54 1.67 -12.48 -27.95
N GLU A 55 0.75 -13.37 -27.60
CA GLU A 55 0.43 -14.50 -28.45
C GLU A 55 -0.37 -14.06 -29.66
N ALA A 56 0.13 -14.36 -30.84
CA ALA A 56 -0.61 -14.17 -32.06
C ALA A 56 -1.68 -15.25 -32.20
N SER A 57 -2.93 -14.84 -32.38
CA SER A 57 -4.04 -15.74 -32.64
C SER A 57 -4.39 -15.73 -34.12
N ILE A 58 -4.44 -16.92 -34.72
CA ILE A 58 -4.84 -17.06 -36.13
C ILE A 58 -6.36 -17.13 -36.16
N LEU A 59 -7.01 -16.20 -36.82
CA LEU A 59 -8.43 -16.20 -37.05
C LEU A 59 -8.73 -16.87 -38.40
N ASN A 60 -9.34 -18.04 -38.35
CA ASN A 60 -9.80 -18.73 -39.59
C ASN A 60 -11.04 -18.04 -40.17
N PRO A 61 -11.29 -18.15 -41.49
CA PRO A 61 -12.53 -17.65 -42.07
C PRO A 61 -13.74 -18.27 -41.33
N SER A 62 -14.67 -17.46 -40.91
CA SER A 62 -15.84 -17.83 -40.09
C SER A 62 -15.54 -18.22 -38.62
N GLY A 63 -14.30 -18.10 -38.16
CA GLY A 63 -13.94 -18.34 -36.76
C GLY A 63 -14.23 -17.12 -35.87
N THR A 64 -14.28 -17.38 -34.59
CA THR A 64 -14.40 -16.29 -33.54
C THR A 64 -13.29 -16.45 -32.53
N ILE A 65 -12.67 -15.35 -32.18
CA ILE A 65 -11.72 -15.26 -31.06
C ILE A 65 -12.36 -14.40 -29.98
N THR A 66 -12.46 -14.95 -28.78
CA THR A 66 -13.00 -14.23 -27.61
C THR A 66 -11.86 -13.97 -26.63
N ASN A 67 -11.67 -12.71 -26.24
CA ASN A 67 -10.78 -12.32 -25.16
C ASN A 67 -11.62 -11.81 -24.00
N LYS A 68 -11.36 -12.32 -22.81
CA LYS A 68 -12.03 -11.90 -21.57
C LYS A 68 -11.11 -10.97 -20.79
N ILE A 69 -11.67 -9.87 -20.33
CA ILE A 69 -11.01 -8.95 -19.41
C ILE A 69 -11.96 -8.59 -18.29
N ASP A 70 -11.43 -8.45 -17.09
CA ASP A 70 -12.19 -7.89 -15.99
C ASP A 70 -11.75 -6.44 -15.79
N ALA A 71 -12.72 -5.51 -15.77
CA ALA A 71 -12.48 -4.09 -15.54
C ALA A 71 -13.02 -3.71 -14.16
N PHE A 72 -12.19 -3.04 -13.39
CA PHE A 72 -12.52 -2.53 -12.06
C PHE A 72 -12.48 -1.00 -12.08
N VAL A 73 -13.58 -0.35 -11.70
CA VAL A 73 -13.67 1.10 -11.55
C VAL A 73 -14.43 1.40 -10.27
N ALA A 74 -13.73 1.85 -9.24
CA ALA A 74 -14.35 2.13 -7.95
C ALA A 74 -13.51 3.09 -7.09
N ALA A 75 -14.11 3.56 -6.00
CA ALA A 75 -13.39 4.19 -4.92
C ALA A 75 -12.42 3.19 -4.25
N LYS A 76 -11.28 3.67 -3.77
CA LYS A 76 -10.26 2.85 -3.10
C LYS A 76 -10.66 2.55 -1.66
N GLU A 77 -11.64 1.66 -1.50
CA GLU A 77 -12.02 1.13 -0.19
C GLU A 77 -11.28 -0.19 0.06
N VAL A 78 -10.61 -0.29 1.21
CA VAL A 78 -9.79 -1.45 1.58
C VAL A 78 -10.59 -2.75 1.50
N THR A 79 -11.76 -2.79 2.12
CA THR A 79 -12.63 -3.97 2.15
C THR A 79 -13.12 -4.40 0.77
N VAL A 80 -13.40 -3.43 -0.10
CA VAL A 80 -13.84 -3.69 -1.48
C VAL A 80 -12.70 -4.26 -2.31
N ILE A 81 -11.52 -3.66 -2.22
CA ILE A 81 -10.32 -4.10 -2.95
C ILE A 81 -9.90 -5.51 -2.49
N ASP A 82 -9.84 -5.75 -1.17
CA ASP A 82 -9.48 -7.06 -0.63
C ASP A 82 -10.50 -8.14 -1.04
N ASN A 83 -11.81 -7.86 -1.01
CA ASN A 83 -12.84 -8.79 -1.46
C ASN A 83 -12.73 -9.13 -2.96
N TYR A 84 -12.45 -8.14 -3.81
CA TYR A 84 -12.24 -8.39 -5.23
C TYR A 84 -10.91 -9.11 -5.51
N ALA A 85 -9.85 -8.79 -4.76
CA ALA A 85 -8.58 -9.50 -4.83
C ALA A 85 -8.77 -10.99 -4.58
N GLU A 86 -9.53 -11.35 -3.55
CA GLU A 86 -9.83 -12.73 -3.19
C GLU A 86 -10.78 -13.40 -4.20
N LYS A 87 -11.93 -12.75 -4.50
CA LYS A 87 -12.96 -13.30 -5.38
C LYS A 87 -12.46 -13.58 -6.80
N LEU A 88 -11.66 -12.68 -7.35
CA LEU A 88 -11.08 -12.78 -8.69
C LEU A 88 -9.67 -13.37 -8.68
N ASN A 89 -9.12 -13.67 -7.48
CA ASN A 89 -7.77 -14.16 -7.28
C ASN A 89 -6.73 -13.29 -8.03
N ILE A 90 -6.76 -11.98 -7.75
CA ILE A 90 -5.86 -10.99 -8.35
C ILE A 90 -4.67 -10.79 -7.41
N GLU A 91 -3.49 -11.22 -7.84
CA GLU A 91 -2.28 -11.09 -7.05
C GLU A 91 -1.94 -9.61 -6.78
N LYS A 92 -1.64 -9.28 -5.51
CA LYS A 92 -1.20 -7.94 -5.09
C LYS A 92 -2.16 -6.80 -5.43
N PHE A 93 -3.46 -7.08 -5.53
CA PHE A 93 -4.45 -6.04 -5.82
C PHE A 93 -4.61 -5.05 -4.65
N ASP A 94 -4.33 -5.49 -3.43
CA ASP A 94 -4.31 -4.67 -2.23
C ASP A 94 -3.25 -3.55 -2.25
N LEU A 95 -2.19 -3.72 -3.07
CA LEU A 95 -1.18 -2.67 -3.30
C LEU A 95 -1.70 -1.50 -4.17
N ALA A 96 -2.92 -1.57 -4.69
CA ALA A 96 -3.60 -0.41 -5.28
C ALA A 96 -3.83 0.72 -4.26
N ILE A 97 -3.86 0.37 -2.97
CA ILE A 97 -3.85 1.32 -1.85
C ILE A 97 -2.40 1.55 -1.44
N ASP A 98 -2.00 2.82 -1.39
CA ASP A 98 -0.68 3.18 -0.90
C ASP A 98 -0.65 3.08 0.63
N TRP A 99 -0.15 1.97 1.12
CA TRP A 99 0.06 1.73 2.55
C TRP A 99 1.35 2.38 3.08
N GLY A 100 2.16 2.93 2.21
CA GLY A 100 3.48 3.45 2.53
C GLY A 100 4.52 2.36 2.83
N TRP A 101 5.71 2.78 3.21
CA TRP A 101 6.84 1.90 3.48
C TRP A 101 6.60 0.91 4.63
N PHE A 102 5.78 1.29 5.61
CA PHE A 102 5.45 0.44 6.77
C PHE A 102 4.20 -0.43 6.55
N TYR A 103 3.97 -0.92 5.33
CA TYR A 103 2.82 -1.76 4.95
C TYR A 103 2.47 -2.83 5.99
N PHE A 104 3.46 -3.58 6.48
CA PHE A 104 3.26 -4.66 7.45
C PHE A 104 2.69 -4.18 8.80
N PHE A 105 2.82 -2.90 9.11
CA PHE A 105 2.30 -2.29 10.33
C PHE A 105 1.01 -1.50 10.06
N THR A 106 0.97 -0.78 8.95
CA THR A 106 -0.13 0.12 8.60
C THR A 106 -1.41 -0.65 8.30
N LYS A 107 -1.33 -1.76 7.56
CA LYS A 107 -2.49 -2.58 7.19
C LYS A 107 -3.14 -3.23 8.41
N PRO A 108 -2.43 -3.90 9.34
CA PRO A 108 -3.03 -4.41 10.59
C PRO A 108 -3.63 -3.30 11.45
N LEU A 109 -2.95 -2.15 11.57
CA LEU A 109 -3.45 -1.01 12.35
C LEU A 109 -4.78 -0.51 11.80
N PHE A 110 -4.93 -0.45 10.47
CA PHE A 110 -6.19 -0.09 9.82
C PHE A 110 -7.32 -1.04 10.24
N PHE A 111 -7.11 -2.35 10.21
CA PHE A 111 -8.14 -3.33 10.63
C PHE A 111 -8.51 -3.22 12.11
N ILE A 112 -7.55 -2.89 12.96
CA ILE A 112 -7.82 -2.64 14.39
C ILE A 112 -8.68 -1.38 14.55
N ILE A 113 -8.39 -0.30 13.81
CA ILE A 113 -9.20 0.92 13.81
C ILE A 113 -10.61 0.64 13.31
N ASP A 114 -10.74 -0.10 12.21
CA ASP A 114 -12.03 -0.48 11.63
C ASP A 114 -12.87 -1.33 12.60
N TYR A 115 -12.22 -2.26 13.31
CA TYR A 115 -12.87 -3.05 14.38
C TYR A 115 -13.47 -2.17 15.47
N PHE A 116 -12.69 -1.23 16.02
CA PHE A 116 -13.17 -0.31 17.05
C PHE A 116 -14.20 0.67 16.52
N PHE A 117 -14.09 1.07 15.26
CA PHE A 117 -15.12 1.88 14.61
C PHE A 117 -16.46 1.12 14.53
N LYS A 118 -16.45 -0.14 14.12
CA LYS A 118 -17.65 -1.00 14.08
C LYS A 118 -18.26 -1.22 15.47
N LEU A 119 -17.43 -1.30 16.51
CA LEU A 119 -17.88 -1.47 17.88
C LEU A 119 -18.51 -0.20 18.46
N THR A 120 -17.94 0.96 18.19
CA THR A 120 -18.35 2.25 18.80
C THR A 120 -19.32 3.04 17.93
N GLY A 121 -19.42 2.72 16.64
CA GLY A 121 -20.16 3.50 15.65
C GLY A 121 -19.59 4.90 15.39
N ASN A 122 -18.44 5.24 15.99
CA ASN A 122 -17.84 6.56 15.88
C ASN A 122 -16.33 6.47 15.68
N PHE A 123 -15.85 7.02 14.56
CA PHE A 123 -14.43 6.95 14.20
C PHE A 123 -13.52 7.74 15.17
N GLY A 124 -14.02 8.81 15.76
CA GLY A 124 -13.29 9.58 16.78
C GLY A 124 -12.99 8.75 18.02
N TRP A 125 -13.95 8.01 18.53
CA TRP A 125 -13.75 7.09 19.65
C TRP A 125 -12.80 5.95 19.31
N ALA A 126 -12.89 5.41 18.11
CA ALA A 126 -11.95 4.38 17.65
C ALA A 126 -10.49 4.88 17.70
N ILE A 127 -10.23 6.10 17.24
CA ILE A 127 -8.89 6.72 17.29
C ILE A 127 -8.42 6.92 18.74
N VAL A 128 -9.28 7.40 19.63
CA VAL A 128 -8.94 7.61 21.04
C VAL A 128 -8.56 6.30 21.72
N ILE A 129 -9.37 5.25 21.53
CA ILE A 129 -9.12 3.92 22.11
C ILE A 129 -7.78 3.36 21.62
N ILE A 130 -7.53 3.41 20.31
CA ILE A 130 -6.27 2.91 19.75
C ILE A 130 -5.06 3.71 20.24
N THR A 131 -5.20 5.03 20.32
CA THR A 131 -4.12 5.87 20.86
C THR A 131 -3.81 5.50 22.30
N ALA A 132 -4.82 5.24 23.13
CA ALA A 132 -4.64 4.78 24.49
C ALA A 132 -3.95 3.40 24.55
N LEU A 133 -4.39 2.44 23.73
CA LEU A 133 -3.79 1.11 23.65
C LEU A 133 -2.32 1.17 23.21
N VAL A 134 -2.00 1.93 22.20
CA VAL A 134 -0.61 2.12 21.73
C VAL A 134 0.24 2.73 22.83
N ARG A 135 -0.26 3.73 23.54
CA ARG A 135 0.45 4.33 24.68
C ARG A 135 0.67 3.35 25.83
N LEU A 136 -0.31 2.51 26.13
CA LEU A 136 -0.19 1.44 27.12
C LEU A 136 0.91 0.43 26.76
N ILE A 137 0.96 0.00 25.51
CA ILE A 137 1.97 -0.93 25.01
C ILE A 137 3.38 -0.31 25.11
N PHE A 138 3.52 0.95 24.75
CA PHE A 138 4.82 1.65 24.78
C PHE A 138 5.16 2.26 26.15
N PHE A 139 4.24 2.23 27.12
CA PHE A 139 4.46 2.78 28.45
C PHE A 139 5.71 2.21 29.16
N PRO A 140 5.95 0.88 29.21
CA PRO A 140 7.17 0.34 29.85
C PRO A 140 8.45 0.82 29.18
N LEU A 141 8.46 0.94 27.85
CA LEU A 141 9.61 1.43 27.11
C LEU A 141 9.87 2.94 27.37
N ALA A 142 8.82 3.73 27.38
CA ALA A 142 8.91 5.16 27.72
C ALA A 142 9.44 5.36 29.14
N ASN A 143 8.92 4.59 30.12
CA ASN A 143 9.34 4.66 31.50
C ASN A 143 10.81 4.27 31.66
N TYR A 144 11.28 3.24 30.95
CA TYR A 144 12.69 2.86 30.93
C TYR A 144 13.58 3.98 30.35
N SER A 145 13.15 4.62 29.27
CA SER A 145 13.86 5.73 28.65
C SER A 145 13.99 6.94 29.61
N PHE A 146 12.88 7.33 30.26
CA PHE A 146 12.89 8.41 31.25
C PHE A 146 13.81 8.09 32.44
N LYS A 147 13.80 6.85 32.92
CA LYS A 147 14.67 6.41 34.01
C LYS A 147 16.16 6.45 33.62
N SER A 148 16.48 6.09 32.38
CA SER A 148 17.85 6.20 31.85
C SER A 148 18.30 7.67 31.71
N MET A 149 17.42 8.54 31.21
CA MET A 149 17.72 9.97 31.14
C MET A 149 17.93 10.61 32.52
N ALA A 150 17.13 10.22 33.51
CA ALA A 150 17.32 10.70 34.90
C ALA A 150 18.66 10.30 35.46
N LYS A 151 19.11 9.05 35.25
CA LYS A 151 20.44 8.56 35.64
C LYS A 151 21.56 9.33 34.95
N MET A 152 21.41 9.65 33.67
CA MET A 152 22.41 10.41 32.91
C MET A 152 22.55 11.82 33.42
N LYS A 153 21.45 12.49 33.85
CA LYS A 153 21.50 13.82 34.49
C LYS A 153 22.26 13.82 35.82
N ILE A 154 22.20 12.76 36.62
CA ILE A 154 22.91 12.61 37.86
C ILE A 154 24.43 12.46 37.63
N LEU A 155 24.82 11.77 36.54
CA LEU A 155 26.21 11.53 36.16
C LEU A 155 26.89 12.74 35.48
N GLN A 156 26.10 13.69 34.95
CA GLN A 156 26.65 14.88 34.27
C GLN A 156 27.68 15.66 35.11
N PRO A 157 27.43 15.99 36.39
CA PRO A 157 28.42 16.77 37.18
C PRO A 157 29.71 15.97 37.43
N GLU A 158 29.66 14.66 37.58
CA GLU A 158 30.87 13.82 37.72
C GLU A 158 31.68 13.78 36.43
N MET A 159 31.01 13.65 35.29
CA MET A 159 31.65 13.72 33.97
C MET A 159 32.35 15.08 33.74
N LEU A 160 31.74 16.17 34.17
CA LEU A 160 32.38 17.51 34.09
C LEU A 160 33.61 17.61 34.97
N ARG A 161 33.55 17.11 36.21
CA ARG A 161 34.71 17.08 37.12
C ARG A 161 35.87 16.25 36.58
N LEU A 162 35.58 15.06 36.02
CA LEU A 162 36.58 14.21 35.39
C LEU A 162 37.24 14.89 34.18
N LYS A 163 36.46 15.63 33.40
CA LYS A 163 36.93 16.35 32.21
C LYS A 163 37.83 17.55 32.61
N GLU A 164 37.57 18.18 33.74
CA GLU A 164 38.40 19.26 34.28
C GLU A 164 39.73 18.77 34.89
N LEU A 165 39.72 17.54 35.46
CA LEU A 165 40.93 16.90 36.03
C LEU A 165 41.88 16.37 34.94
N HIS A 166 41.40 16.12 33.71
CA HIS A 166 42.20 15.59 32.60
C HIS A 166 42.50 16.65 31.52
N LYS A 167 42.35 17.92 31.84
CA LYS A 167 42.71 19.07 31.01
C LYS A 167 43.99 19.70 31.52
#